data_3cb0974a2c577ec167b7964036cdeb63
#
_entry.id   3cb0974a2c577ec167b7964036cdeb63
#
_cell.length_a   1.000
_cell.length_b   1.000
_cell.length_c   1.000
_cell.angle_alpha   90.00
_cell.angle_beta   90.00
_cell.angle_gamma   90.00
#
_symmetry.space_group_name_H-M   'P 1'
#
loop_
_entity.id
_entity.type
_entity.pdbx_description
1 polymer ?
#
loop_
_entity_poly.entity_id
_entity_poly.type
_entity_poly.pdbx_seq_one_letter_code
_entity_poly.pdbx_strand_id
1 'polypeptide(L)'
;GVFLPAAAAGNATLDHALGRLVPEGMRDHAVNQLALPFRSVASDLLTGDLVELSDTPLLASMRASLAVPGVFAPVRIKDKLVVDGGLVSNLPVELARAMGADVIIAVNVGTPLAKERDLHSAIDVATQMLQILTEQNVQRSIKELKDSDVLIAPKLDGISFLDFSAYRRAISAGENAAFQLQSKLRNYAVDETQYLAIDAQRTHATRTAKTSLIAMPITQIEVKGTQYINPQALISQTGLDTGLSLTQDQIRAATAKLYGRGDLDTVEAKIEDVVAERKVTIEAKESQSSRNRLRLGVELSSDFSDDNRFSLSVMHVASSLNRYGAELRSVARIGSHQEFSTQFWQPLAPASPWYLAPGFDYNATGLDNYSQGLRVGRINASQTSVSFLLGRQLGNWGSIEAGIRRGYAKLNSVIPVAPIDPNAKFFDTTHFLTFRADTLDSLTFPSKGSLFTLSWQRSPSKEAGEPSQASSEISMMRAFQYGDWAGHVYGEWGRSQHSNAPSALGGFLRLSGLPRNSLTGDGNVFSRVLIAKKIGALPSTVGGAIRLGFSAELGGAYGNNNSFHFRELKQAASTSLSVDTRFGPLYFGVGATRGAGSSVYLFLGPIW
;
A
#
# COMPACT_ATOMS: atom_id res chain seq x y z
N GLY A 1 -13.05 -17.73 -10.29
CA GLY A 1 -12.48 -18.20 -9.03
C GLY A 1 -11.73 -17.06 -8.33
N VAL A 2 -11.77 -17.00 -7.02
CA VAL A 2 -10.95 -16.08 -6.24
C VAL A 2 -9.53 -16.65 -6.28
N PHE A 3 -8.62 -16.00 -6.99
CA PHE A 3 -7.21 -16.37 -6.98
C PHE A 3 -6.55 -15.66 -5.80
N LEU A 4 -6.02 -16.44 -4.86
CA LEU A 4 -5.10 -15.91 -3.86
C LEU A 4 -3.78 -15.58 -4.56
N PRO A 5 -3.11 -14.45 -4.24
CA PRO A 5 -1.81 -14.14 -4.81
C PRO A 5 -0.79 -15.22 -4.41
N ALA A 6 0.12 -15.55 -5.34
CA ALA A 6 1.18 -16.54 -5.11
C ALA A 6 2.20 -16.11 -4.04
N ALA A 7 2.11 -14.87 -3.54
CA ALA A 7 3.03 -14.30 -2.57
C ALA A 7 2.36 -13.22 -1.71
N ALA A 8 2.82 -13.07 -0.48
CA ALA A 8 2.34 -12.04 0.45
C ALA A 8 2.92 -10.64 0.12
N ALA A 9 4.09 -10.57 -0.51
CA ALA A 9 4.77 -9.32 -0.89
C ALA A 9 4.86 -9.16 -2.42
N GLY A 10 4.74 -7.93 -2.89
CA GLY A 10 4.87 -7.61 -4.31
C GLY A 10 6.30 -7.80 -4.81
N ASN A 11 6.49 -8.62 -5.84
CA ASN A 11 7.80 -8.90 -6.44
C ASN A 11 8.47 -7.63 -6.98
N ALA A 12 7.71 -6.74 -7.60
CA ALA A 12 8.21 -5.52 -8.21
C ALA A 12 8.97 -4.60 -7.23
N THR A 13 8.49 -4.47 -5.98
CA THR A 13 9.15 -3.68 -4.94
C THR A 13 10.49 -4.31 -4.53
N LEU A 14 10.54 -5.64 -4.44
CA LEU A 14 11.77 -6.38 -4.15
C LEU A 14 12.78 -6.23 -5.27
N ASP A 15 12.37 -6.41 -6.52
CA ASP A 15 13.22 -6.28 -7.71
C ASP A 15 13.82 -4.87 -7.80
N HIS A 16 13.02 -3.84 -7.50
CA HIS A 16 13.52 -2.46 -7.41
C HIS A 16 14.54 -2.28 -6.28
N ALA A 17 14.28 -2.83 -5.10
CA ALA A 17 15.20 -2.74 -3.96
C ALA A 17 16.53 -3.45 -4.24
N LEU A 18 16.50 -4.67 -4.77
CA LEU A 18 17.69 -5.43 -5.18
C LEU A 18 18.46 -4.70 -6.29
N GLY A 19 17.73 -4.16 -7.27
CA GLY A 19 18.34 -3.39 -8.35
C GLY A 19 19.13 -2.17 -7.87
N ARG A 20 18.77 -1.55 -6.75
CA ARG A 20 19.53 -0.44 -6.14
C ARG A 20 20.80 -0.89 -5.43
N LEU A 21 20.88 -2.14 -4.98
CA LEU A 21 22.03 -2.70 -4.28
C LEU A 21 23.09 -3.21 -5.24
N VAL A 22 22.72 -3.62 -6.44
CA VAL A 22 23.64 -4.15 -7.45
C VAL A 22 24.18 -3.00 -8.30
N PRO A 23 25.52 -2.85 -8.42
CA PRO A 23 26.14 -1.88 -9.33
C PRO A 23 25.62 -2.08 -10.76
N GLU A 24 25.42 -0.97 -11.48
CA GLU A 24 24.81 -0.98 -12.81
C GLU A 24 25.44 -1.99 -13.73
N GLY A 25 26.51 -1.83 -14.24
CA GLY A 25 27.13 -2.73 -15.22
C GLY A 25 27.23 -4.21 -14.80
N MET A 26 26.83 -4.57 -13.58
CA MET A 26 26.89 -5.95 -13.07
C MET A 26 25.53 -6.67 -13.02
N ARG A 27 24.41 -5.97 -13.22
CA ARG A 27 23.06 -6.56 -13.06
C ARG A 27 22.80 -7.70 -14.03
N ASP A 28 23.21 -7.50 -15.27
CA ASP A 28 22.97 -8.42 -16.38
C ASP A 28 24.16 -9.37 -16.64
N HIS A 29 25.27 -9.19 -15.88
CA HIS A 29 26.40 -10.13 -15.96
C HIS A 29 26.01 -11.47 -15.34
N ALA A 30 26.33 -12.55 -16.03
CA ALA A 30 26.17 -13.87 -15.47
C ALA A 30 27.05 -14.03 -14.21
N VAL A 31 26.56 -14.75 -13.24
CA VAL A 31 27.21 -14.96 -11.94
C VAL A 31 28.63 -15.48 -12.10
N ASN A 32 28.89 -16.35 -13.09
CA ASN A 32 30.23 -16.91 -13.40
C ASN A 32 31.19 -15.91 -14.05
N GLN A 33 30.73 -14.71 -14.42
CA GLN A 33 31.54 -13.64 -15.02
C GLN A 33 31.97 -12.59 -13.99
N LEU A 34 31.61 -12.77 -12.73
CA LEU A 34 32.00 -11.85 -11.66
C LEU A 34 33.50 -11.95 -11.36
N ALA A 35 34.10 -10.85 -10.90
CA ALA A 35 35.51 -10.75 -10.56
C ALA A 35 35.98 -11.76 -9.48
N LEU A 36 35.06 -12.10 -8.57
CA LEU A 36 35.26 -13.16 -7.58
C LEU A 36 34.41 -14.37 -7.98
N PRO A 37 34.95 -15.60 -7.86
CA PRO A 37 34.15 -16.80 -8.02
C PRO A 37 32.96 -16.76 -7.08
N PHE A 38 31.77 -16.71 -7.63
CA PHE A 38 30.52 -16.62 -6.88
C PHE A 38 29.51 -17.63 -7.40
N ARG A 39 28.75 -18.24 -6.51
CA ARG A 39 27.59 -19.09 -6.81
C ARG A 39 26.45 -18.73 -5.89
N SER A 40 25.26 -18.68 -6.43
CA SER A 40 24.05 -18.70 -5.61
C SER A 40 23.24 -19.95 -5.90
N VAL A 41 22.39 -20.31 -4.98
CA VAL A 41 21.59 -21.53 -5.04
C VAL A 41 20.10 -21.20 -4.95
N ALA A 42 19.30 -22.01 -5.63
CA ALA A 42 17.86 -22.02 -5.54
C ALA A 42 17.37 -23.47 -5.42
N SER A 43 16.09 -23.65 -5.07
CA SER A 43 15.44 -24.97 -5.01
C SER A 43 14.45 -25.06 -6.17
N ASP A 44 14.47 -26.12 -6.96
CA ASP A 44 13.46 -26.40 -7.96
C ASP A 44 12.13 -26.75 -7.24
N LEU A 45 11.10 -25.95 -7.47
CA LEU A 45 9.82 -26.12 -6.79
C LEU A 45 9.08 -27.39 -7.20
N LEU A 46 9.40 -27.95 -8.36
CA LEU A 46 8.70 -29.13 -8.91
C LEU A 46 9.38 -30.45 -8.52
N THR A 47 10.72 -30.45 -8.37
CA THR A 47 11.49 -31.67 -8.08
C THR A 47 12.10 -31.69 -6.68
N GLY A 48 12.28 -30.50 -6.05
CA GLY A 48 12.99 -30.36 -4.78
C GLY A 48 14.52 -30.40 -4.93
N ASP A 49 15.07 -30.37 -6.15
CA ASP A 49 16.48 -30.43 -6.38
C ASP A 49 17.17 -29.07 -6.16
N LEU A 50 18.47 -29.13 -5.81
CA LEU A 50 19.32 -27.96 -5.79
C LEU A 50 19.56 -27.43 -7.21
N VAL A 51 19.37 -26.14 -7.41
CA VAL A 51 19.68 -25.44 -8.65
C VAL A 51 20.82 -24.45 -8.40
N GLU A 52 21.98 -24.73 -8.99
CA GLU A 52 23.12 -23.81 -9.02
C GLU A 52 22.85 -22.72 -10.07
N LEU A 53 22.99 -21.46 -9.69
CA LEU A 53 22.72 -20.31 -10.53
C LEU A 53 24.04 -19.65 -10.99
N SER A 54 24.87 -20.38 -11.73
CA SER A 54 26.19 -19.93 -12.15
C SER A 54 26.18 -19.10 -13.43
N ASP A 55 25.32 -19.43 -14.39
CA ASP A 55 25.18 -18.79 -15.69
C ASP A 55 23.95 -17.88 -15.81
N THR A 56 23.40 -17.52 -14.67
CA THR A 56 22.22 -16.66 -14.54
C THR A 56 22.66 -15.21 -14.29
N PRO A 57 22.00 -14.19 -14.85
CA PRO A 57 22.24 -12.79 -14.52
C PRO A 57 22.19 -12.54 -13.01
N LEU A 58 23.12 -11.73 -12.48
CA LEU A 58 23.29 -11.53 -11.03
C LEU A 58 21.99 -11.13 -10.34
N LEU A 59 21.25 -10.16 -10.90
CA LEU A 59 20.00 -9.70 -10.30
C LEU A 59 18.94 -10.83 -10.28
N ALA A 60 18.80 -11.56 -11.37
CA ALA A 60 17.88 -12.70 -11.46
C ALA A 60 18.27 -13.83 -10.49
N SER A 61 19.57 -14.06 -10.34
CA SER A 61 20.15 -15.02 -9.40
C SER A 61 19.84 -14.67 -7.95
N MET A 62 20.07 -13.42 -7.56
CA MET A 62 19.71 -12.90 -6.22
C MET A 62 18.22 -13.03 -5.97
N ARG A 63 17.40 -12.66 -6.97
CA ARG A 63 15.94 -12.74 -6.88
C ARG A 63 15.44 -14.16 -6.69
N ALA A 64 16.02 -15.12 -7.40
CA ALA A 64 15.68 -16.54 -7.30
C ALA A 64 16.08 -17.12 -5.93
N SER A 65 17.29 -16.82 -5.47
CA SER A 65 17.81 -17.31 -4.18
C SER A 65 17.08 -16.75 -2.97
N LEU A 66 16.43 -15.58 -3.11
CA LEU A 66 15.64 -14.93 -2.05
C LEU A 66 14.14 -15.23 -2.13
N ALA A 67 13.69 -16.08 -3.04
CA ALA A 67 12.26 -16.35 -3.26
C ALA A 67 11.65 -17.25 -2.19
N VAL A 68 11.60 -16.79 -0.93
CA VAL A 68 11.05 -17.54 0.21
C VAL A 68 9.58 -17.89 -0.04
N PRO A 69 9.20 -19.18 -0.02
CA PRO A 69 7.84 -19.62 -0.26
C PRO A 69 6.82 -18.97 0.69
N GLY A 70 5.68 -18.54 0.13
CA GLY A 70 4.63 -17.84 0.87
C GLY A 70 4.91 -16.34 1.09
N VAL A 71 6.17 -15.88 1.02
CA VAL A 71 6.55 -14.46 1.13
C VAL A 71 6.71 -13.84 -0.25
N PHE A 72 7.52 -14.45 -1.10
CA PHE A 72 7.79 -14.00 -2.46
C PHE A 72 7.35 -15.05 -3.49
N ALA A 73 6.95 -14.59 -4.68
CA ALA A 73 6.55 -15.52 -5.72
C ALA A 73 7.76 -16.29 -6.28
N PRO A 74 7.57 -17.57 -6.69
CA PRO A 74 8.57 -18.35 -7.39
C PRO A 74 9.08 -17.63 -8.64
N VAL A 75 10.33 -17.85 -8.97
CA VAL A 75 11.02 -17.26 -10.13
C VAL A 75 11.23 -18.31 -11.19
N ARG A 76 11.02 -17.95 -12.46
CA ARG A 76 11.37 -18.84 -13.58
C ARG A 76 12.76 -18.53 -14.07
N ILE A 77 13.65 -19.49 -13.94
CA ILE A 77 15.01 -19.45 -14.49
C ILE A 77 15.10 -20.51 -15.57
N LYS A 78 15.20 -20.08 -16.82
CA LYS A 78 15.11 -20.96 -18.00
C LYS A 78 13.80 -21.79 -17.98
N ASP A 79 13.89 -23.11 -17.94
CA ASP A 79 12.79 -24.07 -17.88
C ASP A 79 12.34 -24.40 -16.45
N LYS A 80 13.10 -24.03 -15.42
CA LYS A 80 12.84 -24.36 -14.02
C LYS A 80 12.04 -23.27 -13.29
N LEU A 81 11.11 -23.70 -12.44
CA LEU A 81 10.41 -22.84 -11.50
C LEU A 81 11.09 -22.96 -10.14
N VAL A 82 11.79 -21.92 -9.70
CA VAL A 82 12.65 -21.99 -8.53
C VAL A 82 12.15 -21.10 -7.38
N VAL A 83 12.49 -21.50 -6.17
CA VAL A 83 12.29 -20.81 -4.92
C VAL A 83 13.59 -20.74 -4.13
N ASP A 84 13.57 -20.13 -2.94
CA ASP A 84 14.73 -19.97 -2.05
C ASP A 84 15.55 -21.24 -1.92
N GLY A 85 16.87 -21.10 -2.08
CA GLY A 85 17.82 -22.22 -2.00
C GLY A 85 17.96 -22.81 -0.60
N GLY A 86 17.60 -22.06 0.42
CA GLY A 86 17.66 -22.48 1.82
C GLY A 86 16.79 -23.71 2.15
N LEU A 87 15.78 -24.03 1.32
CA LEU A 87 15.00 -25.26 1.48
C LEU A 87 15.82 -26.52 1.29
N VAL A 88 16.83 -26.49 0.42
CA VAL A 88 17.66 -27.66 0.05
C VAL A 88 19.08 -27.51 0.60
N SER A 89 19.68 -26.33 0.52
CA SER A 89 21.05 -26.06 0.99
C SER A 89 21.17 -24.62 1.49
N ASN A 90 20.86 -24.42 2.79
CA ASN A 90 20.95 -23.08 3.42
C ASN A 90 22.38 -22.71 3.83
N LEU A 91 23.27 -23.68 3.93
CA LEU A 91 24.70 -23.51 4.19
C LEU A 91 25.51 -24.37 3.20
N PRO A 92 25.74 -23.89 1.94
CA PRO A 92 26.22 -24.71 0.83
C PRO A 92 27.74 -25.03 0.89
N VAL A 93 28.18 -25.74 1.95
CA VAL A 93 29.57 -26.16 2.19
C VAL A 93 30.07 -27.05 1.06
N GLU A 94 29.26 -28.00 0.63
CA GLU A 94 29.61 -28.93 -0.48
C GLU A 94 29.87 -28.17 -1.77
N LEU A 95 29.05 -27.17 -2.09
CA LEU A 95 29.23 -26.36 -3.29
C LEU A 95 30.52 -25.53 -3.23
N ALA A 96 30.82 -24.90 -2.09
CA ALA A 96 32.06 -24.17 -1.90
C ALA A 96 33.27 -25.08 -2.07
N ARG A 97 33.20 -26.32 -1.58
CA ARG A 97 34.24 -27.34 -1.75
C ARG A 97 34.39 -27.74 -3.21
N ALA A 98 33.29 -27.95 -3.93
CA ALA A 98 33.29 -28.25 -5.36
C ALA A 98 33.84 -27.10 -6.23
N MET A 99 33.76 -25.87 -5.75
CA MET A 99 34.38 -24.69 -6.37
C MET A 99 35.93 -24.66 -6.17
N GLY A 100 36.50 -25.61 -5.43
CA GLY A 100 37.93 -25.71 -5.18
C GLY A 100 38.43 -25.02 -3.91
N ALA A 101 37.55 -24.73 -2.96
CA ALA A 101 37.98 -24.13 -1.70
C ALA A 101 38.73 -25.12 -0.82
N ASP A 102 39.97 -24.79 -0.43
CA ASP A 102 40.78 -25.56 0.51
C ASP A 102 40.31 -25.35 1.95
N VAL A 103 39.93 -24.14 2.28
CA VAL A 103 39.41 -23.72 3.58
C VAL A 103 38.05 -23.03 3.39
N ILE A 104 37.10 -23.40 4.21
CA ILE A 104 35.75 -22.81 4.18
C ILE A 104 35.51 -22.02 5.47
N ILE A 105 35.09 -20.76 5.33
CA ILE A 105 34.55 -19.98 6.42
C ILE A 105 33.03 -19.99 6.26
N ALA A 106 32.36 -20.88 6.98
CA ALA A 106 30.91 -21.05 6.95
C ALA A 106 30.25 -20.10 7.97
N VAL A 107 29.29 -19.30 7.50
CA VAL A 107 28.53 -18.39 8.38
C VAL A 107 27.09 -18.87 8.45
N ASN A 108 26.69 -19.47 9.57
CA ASN A 108 25.34 -19.93 9.80
C ASN A 108 24.47 -18.83 10.42
N VAL A 109 23.63 -18.21 9.60
CA VAL A 109 22.66 -17.18 10.02
C VAL A 109 21.23 -17.72 10.15
N GLY A 110 21.08 -19.05 10.28
CA GLY A 110 19.80 -19.71 10.46
C GLY A 110 19.05 -19.20 11.68
N THR A 111 17.73 -19.05 11.56
CA THR A 111 16.87 -18.68 12.69
C THR A 111 16.64 -19.91 13.56
N PRO A 112 16.81 -19.82 14.91
CA PRO A 112 16.49 -20.93 15.81
C PRO A 112 15.03 -21.37 15.69
N LEU A 113 14.77 -22.65 15.91
CA LEU A 113 13.40 -23.19 15.93
C LEU A 113 12.57 -22.48 17.01
N ALA A 114 11.32 -22.15 16.67
CA ALA A 114 10.39 -21.55 17.60
C ALA A 114 10.04 -22.52 18.75
N LYS A 115 9.80 -21.96 19.92
CA LYS A 115 9.35 -22.74 21.10
C LYS A 115 7.84 -22.97 20.99
N GLU A 116 7.34 -24.03 21.65
CA GLU A 116 5.91 -24.40 21.66
C GLU A 116 5.01 -23.19 21.99
N ARG A 117 5.43 -22.37 22.96
CA ARG A 117 4.70 -21.16 23.37
C ARG A 117 4.60 -20.07 22.30
N ASP A 118 5.32 -20.19 21.20
CA ASP A 118 5.37 -19.20 20.11
C ASP A 118 4.61 -19.68 18.86
N LEU A 119 4.00 -20.89 18.91
CA LEU A 119 3.25 -21.53 17.84
C LEU A 119 1.74 -21.36 18.08
N HIS A 120 1.17 -20.26 17.62
CA HIS A 120 -0.23 -19.90 17.89
C HIS A 120 -1.16 -20.02 16.67
N SER A 121 -0.61 -20.19 15.48
CA SER A 121 -1.39 -20.20 14.23
C SER A 121 -0.90 -21.25 13.24
N ALA A 122 -1.76 -21.59 12.26
CA ALA A 122 -1.37 -22.45 11.14
C ALA A 122 -0.19 -21.89 10.34
N ILE A 123 -0.04 -20.55 10.30
CA ILE A 123 1.10 -19.89 9.65
C ILE A 123 2.38 -20.14 10.44
N ASP A 124 2.34 -20.06 11.78
CA ASP A 124 3.49 -20.34 12.63
C ASP A 124 3.94 -21.79 12.47
N VAL A 125 2.99 -22.74 12.43
CA VAL A 125 3.28 -24.15 12.18
C VAL A 125 3.90 -24.37 10.80
N ALA A 126 3.37 -23.74 9.74
CA ALA A 126 3.93 -23.85 8.40
C ALA A 126 5.35 -23.26 8.33
N THR A 127 5.57 -22.11 8.98
CA THR A 127 6.89 -21.48 9.09
C THR A 127 7.87 -22.38 9.85
N GLN A 128 7.43 -22.98 10.96
CA GLN A 128 8.23 -23.92 11.72
C GLN A 128 8.63 -25.15 10.89
N MET A 129 7.73 -25.67 10.06
CA MET A 129 8.05 -26.80 9.17
C MET A 129 9.16 -26.42 8.16
N LEU A 130 9.10 -25.23 7.56
CA LEU A 130 10.16 -24.72 6.69
C LEU A 130 11.47 -24.57 7.44
N GLN A 131 11.44 -24.05 8.67
CA GLN A 131 12.65 -23.90 9.51
C GLN A 131 13.25 -25.25 9.89
N ILE A 132 12.45 -26.27 10.19
CA ILE A 132 12.93 -27.63 10.46
C ILE A 132 13.66 -28.19 9.25
N LEU A 133 13.10 -28.08 8.03
CA LEU A 133 13.77 -28.52 6.81
C LEU A 133 15.09 -27.81 6.57
N THR A 134 15.09 -26.50 6.77
CA THR A 134 16.29 -25.65 6.64
C THR A 134 17.36 -26.04 7.64
N GLU A 135 16.99 -26.23 8.92
CA GLU A 135 17.93 -26.63 9.97
C GLU A 135 18.51 -28.03 9.74
N GLN A 136 17.69 -28.99 9.27
CA GLN A 136 18.18 -30.34 8.94
C GLN A 136 19.27 -30.32 7.86
N ASN A 137 19.10 -29.48 6.82
CA ASN A 137 20.13 -29.37 5.78
C ASN A 137 21.38 -28.63 6.28
N VAL A 138 21.23 -27.59 7.13
CA VAL A 138 22.34 -26.91 7.78
C VAL A 138 23.16 -27.86 8.66
N GLN A 139 22.51 -28.68 9.48
CA GLN A 139 23.20 -29.67 10.33
C GLN A 139 23.96 -30.72 9.50
N ARG A 140 23.45 -31.07 8.33
CA ARG A 140 24.17 -31.95 7.39
C ARG A 140 25.41 -31.27 6.84
N SER A 141 25.30 -30.03 6.36
CA SER A 141 26.42 -29.25 5.86
C SER A 141 27.50 -28.99 6.89
N ILE A 142 27.13 -28.77 8.17
CA ILE A 142 28.09 -28.58 9.26
C ILE A 142 28.96 -29.84 9.46
N LYS A 143 28.40 -31.03 9.28
CA LYS A 143 29.16 -32.29 9.41
C LYS A 143 30.20 -32.49 8.30
N GLU A 144 30.08 -31.78 7.18
CA GLU A 144 31.04 -31.80 6.07
C GLU A 144 32.23 -30.85 6.26
N LEU A 145 32.18 -30.02 7.30
CA LEU A 145 33.28 -29.11 7.66
C LEU A 145 34.46 -29.93 8.19
N LYS A 146 35.66 -29.57 7.77
CA LYS A 146 36.95 -30.14 8.22
C LYS A 146 37.49 -29.34 9.40
N ASP A 147 38.48 -29.87 10.10
CA ASP A 147 39.15 -29.20 11.21
C ASP A 147 39.79 -27.85 10.81
N SER A 148 40.22 -27.75 9.55
CA SER A 148 40.73 -26.51 8.95
C SER A 148 39.66 -25.47 8.69
N ASP A 149 38.38 -25.83 8.62
CA ASP A 149 37.30 -24.90 8.33
C ASP A 149 36.88 -24.12 9.59
N VAL A 150 36.22 -22.99 9.38
CA VAL A 150 35.75 -22.11 10.45
C VAL A 150 34.23 -21.95 10.35
N LEU A 151 33.53 -22.37 11.42
CA LEU A 151 32.09 -22.12 11.53
C LEU A 151 31.83 -20.89 12.42
N ILE A 152 31.21 -19.86 11.85
CA ILE A 152 30.73 -18.67 12.57
C ILE A 152 29.21 -18.81 12.71
N ALA A 153 28.73 -18.90 13.95
CA ALA A 153 27.30 -19.04 14.26
C ALA A 153 26.86 -17.91 15.20
N PRO A 154 26.38 -16.77 14.67
CA PRO A 154 25.88 -15.67 15.47
C PRO A 154 24.67 -16.07 16.32
N LYS A 155 24.56 -15.54 17.55
CA LYS A 155 23.37 -15.69 18.38
C LYS A 155 22.31 -14.71 17.91
N LEU A 156 21.29 -15.20 17.20
CA LEU A 156 20.20 -14.39 16.63
C LEU A 156 18.88 -14.53 17.41
N ASP A 157 18.96 -14.75 18.73
CA ASP A 157 17.79 -14.90 19.58
C ASP A 157 16.87 -13.68 19.50
N GLY A 158 15.58 -13.91 19.24
CA GLY A 158 14.57 -12.87 19.11
C GLY A 158 14.70 -12.03 17.81
N ILE A 159 15.42 -12.53 16.81
CA ILE A 159 15.45 -11.98 15.44
C ILE A 159 14.84 -13.01 14.49
N SER A 160 13.67 -12.71 13.95
CA SER A 160 13.04 -13.51 12.91
C SER A 160 13.66 -13.21 11.53
N PHE A 161 13.65 -14.19 10.62
CA PHE A 161 14.10 -13.99 9.23
C PHE A 161 13.27 -12.96 8.45
N LEU A 162 12.08 -12.57 8.93
CA LEU A 162 11.25 -11.50 8.39
C LEU A 162 11.43 -10.15 9.11
N ASP A 163 12.23 -10.08 10.17
CA ASP A 163 12.48 -8.84 10.91
C ASP A 163 13.63 -8.03 10.31
N PHE A 164 13.38 -7.45 9.14
CA PHE A 164 14.35 -6.59 8.47
C PHE A 164 14.72 -5.34 9.27
N SER A 165 13.93 -4.95 10.27
CA SER A 165 14.22 -3.79 11.11
C SER A 165 15.33 -4.09 12.13
N ALA A 166 15.58 -5.35 12.44
CA ALA A 166 16.59 -5.81 13.39
C ALA A 166 18.01 -5.91 12.80
N TYR A 167 18.25 -5.44 11.56
CA TYR A 167 19.52 -5.62 10.85
C TYR A 167 20.75 -5.16 11.65
N ARG A 168 20.65 -4.06 12.41
CA ARG A 168 21.77 -3.59 13.24
C ARG A 168 22.13 -4.56 14.34
N ARG A 169 21.13 -5.18 15.00
CA ARG A 169 21.36 -6.22 16.02
C ARG A 169 21.98 -7.47 15.40
N ALA A 170 21.54 -7.86 14.21
CA ALA A 170 22.09 -8.99 13.47
C ALA A 170 23.56 -8.75 13.08
N ILE A 171 23.92 -7.56 12.58
CA ILE A 171 25.31 -7.17 12.27
C ILE A 171 26.18 -7.29 13.53
N SER A 172 25.77 -6.68 14.65
CA SER A 172 26.57 -6.75 15.90
C SER A 172 26.72 -8.18 16.43
N ALA A 173 25.69 -9.03 16.27
CA ALA A 173 25.79 -10.45 16.64
C ALA A 173 26.81 -11.18 15.75
N GLY A 174 26.85 -10.89 14.44
CA GLY A 174 27.81 -11.42 13.50
C GLY A 174 29.25 -11.00 13.81
N GLU A 175 29.47 -9.71 14.07
CA GLU A 175 30.78 -9.15 14.46
C GLU A 175 31.30 -9.82 15.74
N ASN A 176 30.47 -9.95 16.76
CA ASN A 176 30.84 -10.60 18.03
C ASN A 176 31.20 -12.08 17.82
N ALA A 177 30.42 -12.81 17.01
CA ALA A 177 30.70 -14.22 16.74
C ALA A 177 32.02 -14.41 15.97
N ALA A 178 32.29 -13.55 14.97
CA ALA A 178 33.55 -13.57 14.23
C ALA A 178 34.74 -13.21 15.13
N PHE A 179 34.58 -12.21 16.00
CA PHE A 179 35.63 -11.78 16.92
C PHE A 179 36.04 -12.91 17.91
N GLN A 180 35.07 -13.69 18.40
CA GLN A 180 35.37 -14.85 19.24
C GLN A 180 36.24 -15.92 18.55
N LEU A 181 36.25 -15.97 17.24
CA LEU A 181 37.02 -16.89 16.41
C LEU A 181 38.28 -16.25 15.81
N GLN A 182 38.67 -15.06 16.28
CA GLN A 182 39.79 -14.29 15.74
C GLN A 182 41.09 -15.09 15.72
N SER A 183 41.37 -15.92 16.71
CA SER A 183 42.60 -16.75 16.78
C SER A 183 42.65 -17.76 15.62
N LYS A 184 41.51 -18.40 15.27
CA LYS A 184 41.48 -19.32 14.13
C LYS A 184 41.55 -18.56 12.79
N LEU A 185 40.85 -17.44 12.65
CA LEU A 185 40.83 -16.63 11.44
C LEU A 185 42.18 -16.02 11.11
N ARG A 186 42.99 -15.66 12.12
CA ARG A 186 44.35 -15.13 11.92
C ARG A 186 45.27 -16.10 11.21
N ASN A 187 45.06 -17.42 11.27
CA ASN A 187 45.87 -18.40 10.58
C ASN A 187 45.75 -18.28 9.05
N TYR A 188 44.72 -17.63 8.56
CA TYR A 188 44.43 -17.41 7.14
C TYR A 188 44.64 -15.94 6.72
N ALA A 189 45.10 -15.08 7.62
CA ALA A 189 45.41 -13.71 7.31
C ALA A 189 46.66 -13.61 6.41
N VAL A 190 46.58 -12.76 5.41
CA VAL A 190 47.74 -12.36 4.59
C VAL A 190 48.33 -11.07 5.15
N ASP A 191 49.57 -10.76 4.78
CA ASP A 191 50.16 -9.47 5.14
C ASP A 191 49.46 -8.30 4.41
N GLU A 192 49.68 -7.08 4.92
CA GLU A 192 49.04 -5.88 4.39
C GLU A 192 49.32 -5.62 2.92
N THR A 193 50.54 -5.93 2.47
CA THR A 193 50.94 -5.71 1.07
C THR A 193 50.20 -6.67 0.13
N GLN A 194 50.10 -7.93 0.53
CA GLN A 194 49.34 -8.94 -0.22
C GLN A 194 47.85 -8.61 -0.22
N TYR A 195 47.29 -8.16 0.92
CA TYR A 195 45.89 -7.73 1.02
C TYR A 195 45.61 -6.58 0.08
N LEU A 196 46.43 -5.53 0.08
CA LEU A 196 46.27 -4.36 -0.79
C LEU A 196 46.35 -4.75 -2.30
N ALA A 197 47.22 -5.70 -2.65
CA ALA A 197 47.31 -6.21 -4.03
C ALA A 197 46.02 -6.94 -4.45
N ILE A 198 45.47 -7.80 -3.60
CA ILE A 198 44.21 -8.52 -3.83
C ILE A 198 43.05 -7.51 -3.92
N ASP A 199 43.00 -6.54 -3.01
CA ASP A 199 41.94 -5.53 -2.98
C ASP A 199 41.99 -4.62 -4.23
N ALA A 200 43.18 -4.25 -4.68
CA ALA A 200 43.37 -3.49 -5.91
C ALA A 200 42.87 -4.24 -7.15
N GLN A 201 43.17 -5.54 -7.27
CA GLN A 201 42.66 -6.39 -8.36
C GLN A 201 41.14 -6.45 -8.34
N ARG A 202 40.53 -6.67 -7.16
CA ARG A 202 39.08 -6.72 -6.96
C ARG A 202 38.42 -5.40 -7.34
N THR A 203 39.00 -4.28 -6.91
CA THR A 203 38.48 -2.93 -7.17
C THR A 203 38.64 -2.55 -8.64
N HIS A 204 39.70 -2.95 -9.30
CA HIS A 204 39.93 -2.68 -10.74
C HIS A 204 38.87 -3.39 -11.59
N ALA A 205 38.59 -4.65 -11.32
CA ALA A 205 37.55 -5.40 -12.03
C ALA A 205 36.17 -4.79 -11.87
N THR A 206 35.87 -4.25 -10.69
CA THR A 206 34.61 -3.52 -10.44
C THR A 206 34.53 -2.16 -11.16
N ARG A 207 35.66 -1.47 -11.36
CA ARG A 207 35.76 -0.21 -12.11
C ARG A 207 35.55 -0.37 -13.62
N THR A 208 36.00 -1.48 -14.19
CA THR A 208 35.82 -1.75 -15.64
C THR A 208 34.36 -2.00 -16.00
N ALA A 209 33.53 -2.42 -15.06
CA ALA A 209 32.09 -2.57 -15.25
C ALA A 209 31.30 -1.22 -15.32
N LYS A 210 31.96 -0.06 -15.14
CA LYS A 210 31.34 1.27 -15.16
C LYS A 210 31.06 1.89 -16.54
N THR A 211 31.16 1.11 -17.62
CA THR A 211 31.06 1.63 -19.01
C THR A 211 29.63 2.03 -19.43
N SER A 212 28.62 1.91 -18.55
CA SER A 212 27.22 2.20 -18.87
C SER A 212 26.76 3.65 -18.59
N LEU A 213 27.69 4.57 -18.28
CA LEU A 213 27.35 5.97 -17.96
C LEU A 213 27.15 6.85 -19.21
N ILE A 214 27.29 6.30 -20.41
CA ILE A 214 27.16 7.08 -21.64
C ILE A 214 25.67 7.28 -21.97
N ALA A 215 25.22 8.52 -22.01
CA ALA A 215 23.91 8.86 -22.53
C ALA A 215 23.89 8.66 -24.05
N MET A 216 22.97 7.85 -24.55
CA MET A 216 22.78 7.59 -25.97
C MET A 216 21.33 7.89 -26.38
N PRO A 217 21.09 8.33 -27.63
CA PRO A 217 19.75 8.57 -28.11
C PRO A 217 18.97 7.26 -28.24
N ILE A 218 17.75 7.26 -27.72
CA ILE A 218 16.81 6.14 -27.88
C ILE A 218 16.23 6.23 -29.28
N THR A 219 16.45 5.21 -30.09
CA THR A 219 15.92 5.15 -31.47
C THR A 219 14.66 4.28 -31.59
N GLN A 220 14.47 3.34 -30.67
CA GLN A 220 13.32 2.46 -30.66
C GLN A 220 12.90 2.12 -29.24
N ILE A 221 11.59 2.15 -28.99
CA ILE A 221 10.97 1.65 -27.75
C ILE A 221 9.92 0.63 -28.12
N GLU A 222 10.04 -0.57 -27.59
CA GLU A 222 9.09 -1.67 -27.79
C GLU A 222 8.61 -2.21 -26.45
N VAL A 223 7.37 -2.68 -26.39
CA VAL A 223 6.81 -3.38 -25.22
C VAL A 223 6.45 -4.80 -25.65
N LYS A 224 6.90 -5.79 -24.87
CA LYS A 224 6.59 -7.21 -25.08
C LYS A 224 5.95 -7.84 -23.84
N GLY A 225 5.17 -8.90 -24.07
CA GLY A 225 4.58 -9.72 -23.00
C GLY A 225 3.24 -9.23 -22.49
N THR A 226 2.68 -8.15 -23.05
CA THR A 226 1.31 -7.68 -22.76
C THR A 226 0.29 -8.26 -23.72
N GLN A 227 -0.85 -8.66 -23.19
CA GLN A 227 -2.00 -9.16 -23.96
C GLN A 227 -3.19 -8.18 -23.89
N TYR A 228 -3.42 -7.59 -22.74
CA TYR A 228 -4.58 -6.76 -22.44
C TYR A 228 -4.21 -5.29 -22.19
N ILE A 229 -3.03 -5.05 -21.65
CA ILE A 229 -2.54 -3.70 -21.41
C ILE A 229 -2.00 -3.11 -22.70
N ASN A 230 -2.44 -1.91 -23.03
CA ASN A 230 -1.95 -1.22 -24.22
C ASN A 230 -0.46 -0.86 -24.05
N PRO A 231 0.43 -1.28 -24.97
CA PRO A 231 1.85 -0.94 -24.95
C PRO A 231 2.13 0.56 -24.84
N GLN A 232 1.36 1.38 -25.56
CA GLN A 232 1.53 2.83 -25.55
C GLN A 232 1.24 3.44 -24.19
N ALA A 233 0.31 2.87 -23.41
CA ALA A 233 0.03 3.31 -22.04
C ALA A 233 1.22 3.04 -21.10
N LEU A 234 1.94 1.94 -21.30
CA LEU A 234 3.15 1.64 -20.52
C LEU A 234 4.28 2.61 -20.90
N ILE A 235 4.58 2.79 -22.18
CA ILE A 235 5.60 3.73 -22.66
C ILE A 235 5.35 5.13 -22.10
N SER A 236 4.14 5.62 -22.23
CA SER A 236 3.75 6.97 -21.77
C SER A 236 3.97 7.17 -20.26
N GLN A 237 3.70 6.14 -19.44
CA GLN A 237 3.92 6.22 -17.99
C GLN A 237 5.39 6.23 -17.60
N THR A 238 6.28 5.63 -18.40
CA THR A 238 7.72 5.72 -18.14
C THR A 238 8.23 7.15 -18.38
N GLY A 239 7.62 7.89 -19.29
CA GLY A 239 8.12 9.17 -19.81
C GLY A 239 9.31 9.00 -20.76
N LEU A 240 9.56 7.77 -21.24
CA LEU A 240 10.55 7.51 -22.30
C LEU A 240 9.97 7.91 -23.65
N ASP A 241 10.82 8.50 -24.49
CA ASP A 241 10.47 8.83 -25.87
C ASP A 241 11.69 8.62 -26.77
N THR A 242 11.44 8.39 -28.05
CA THR A 242 12.50 8.33 -29.07
C THR A 242 13.15 9.71 -29.23
N GLY A 243 14.48 9.70 -29.42
CA GLY A 243 15.27 10.93 -29.49
C GLY A 243 15.82 11.42 -28.15
N LEU A 244 15.30 10.95 -27.00
CA LEU A 244 15.88 11.27 -25.71
C LEU A 244 17.25 10.58 -25.54
N SER A 245 18.28 11.35 -25.17
CA SER A 245 19.59 10.80 -24.82
C SER A 245 19.65 10.52 -23.33
N LEU A 246 19.58 9.25 -22.96
CA LEU A 246 19.53 8.79 -21.57
C LEU A 246 20.59 7.74 -21.32
N THR A 247 21.08 7.65 -20.09
CA THR A 247 21.89 6.52 -19.63
C THR A 247 21.00 5.29 -19.42
N GLN A 248 21.61 4.09 -19.37
CA GLN A 248 20.84 2.87 -19.06
C GLN A 248 20.13 2.96 -17.73
N ASP A 249 20.71 3.62 -16.71
CA ASP A 249 20.12 3.87 -15.39
C ASP A 249 18.88 4.73 -15.45
N GLN A 250 18.96 5.81 -16.20
CA GLN A 250 17.81 6.70 -16.36
C GLN A 250 16.64 5.96 -17.03
N ILE A 251 16.92 5.07 -17.99
CA ILE A 251 15.91 4.21 -18.64
C ILE A 251 15.33 3.21 -17.63
N ARG A 252 16.17 2.53 -16.84
CA ARG A 252 15.70 1.59 -15.82
C ARG A 252 14.89 2.31 -14.73
N ALA A 253 15.33 3.48 -14.27
CA ALA A 253 14.59 4.30 -13.32
C ALA A 253 13.25 4.77 -13.88
N ALA A 254 13.19 5.12 -15.16
CA ALA A 254 11.95 5.45 -15.84
C ALA A 254 11.00 4.25 -15.93
N THR A 255 11.52 3.07 -16.30
CA THR A 255 10.74 1.82 -16.36
C THR A 255 10.25 1.37 -14.98
N ALA A 256 11.02 1.62 -13.93
CA ALA A 256 10.65 1.30 -12.56
C ALA A 256 9.36 2.01 -12.08
N LYS A 257 8.95 3.12 -12.70
CA LYS A 257 7.66 3.76 -12.42
C LYS A 257 6.47 2.83 -12.68
N LEU A 258 6.63 1.84 -13.56
CA LEU A 258 5.60 0.85 -13.87
C LEU A 258 5.37 -0.15 -12.72
N TYR A 259 6.33 -0.30 -11.79
CA TYR A 259 6.18 -1.20 -10.64
C TYR A 259 5.00 -0.82 -9.72
N GLY A 260 4.65 0.46 -9.66
CA GLY A 260 3.52 0.95 -8.87
C GLY A 260 2.13 0.61 -9.41
N ARG A 261 2.03 0.04 -10.61
CA ARG A 261 0.73 -0.23 -11.26
C ARG A 261 -0.09 -1.30 -10.55
N GLY A 262 0.56 -2.35 -10.05
CA GLY A 262 -0.12 -3.48 -9.41
C GLY A 262 -0.87 -4.43 -10.37
N ASP A 263 -0.86 -4.15 -11.69
CA ASP A 263 -1.42 -4.99 -12.75
C ASP A 263 -0.35 -5.73 -13.55
N LEU A 264 0.91 -5.57 -13.15
CA LEU A 264 2.07 -6.25 -13.71
C LEU A 264 2.74 -7.12 -12.65
N ASP A 265 3.04 -8.38 -12.98
CA ASP A 265 3.81 -9.28 -12.13
C ASP A 265 5.30 -8.98 -12.21
N THR A 266 5.79 -8.69 -13.42
CA THR A 266 7.20 -8.33 -13.67
C THR A 266 7.28 -7.26 -14.75
N VAL A 267 8.27 -6.38 -14.60
CA VAL A 267 8.66 -5.40 -15.62
C VAL A 267 10.18 -5.34 -15.69
N GLU A 268 10.73 -5.46 -16.88
CA GLU A 268 12.16 -5.39 -17.11
C GLU A 268 12.45 -4.55 -18.34
N ALA A 269 13.48 -3.70 -18.29
CA ALA A 269 14.01 -3.00 -19.45
C ALA A 269 15.24 -3.72 -19.99
N LYS A 270 15.13 -4.32 -21.17
CA LYS A 270 16.27 -4.79 -21.96
C LYS A 270 16.76 -3.66 -22.83
N ILE A 271 18.04 -3.33 -22.69
CA ILE A 271 18.67 -2.19 -23.33
C ILE A 271 19.77 -2.73 -24.23
N GLU A 272 19.69 -2.46 -25.51
CA GLU A 272 20.67 -2.88 -26.52
C GLU A 272 21.31 -1.63 -27.14
N ASP A 273 22.64 -1.51 -27.01
CA ASP A 273 23.42 -0.43 -27.61
C ASP A 273 24.01 -0.93 -28.94
N VAL A 274 23.62 -0.30 -30.05
CA VAL A 274 24.07 -0.65 -31.41
C VAL A 274 24.63 0.61 -32.06
N VAL A 275 25.95 0.68 -32.17
CA VAL A 275 26.68 1.77 -32.87
C VAL A 275 26.07 3.18 -32.63
N ALA A 276 26.28 3.70 -31.42
CA ALA A 276 25.78 5.02 -30.99
C ALA A 276 24.25 5.19 -30.91
N GLU A 277 23.48 4.13 -31.03
CA GLU A 277 22.02 4.11 -30.89
C GLU A 277 21.61 3.17 -29.76
N ARG A 278 20.49 3.47 -29.13
CA ARG A 278 19.96 2.66 -28.03
C ARG A 278 18.55 2.19 -28.32
N LYS A 279 18.35 0.87 -28.28
CA LYS A 279 17.03 0.25 -28.36
C LYS A 279 16.61 -0.18 -26.97
N VAL A 280 15.35 0.10 -26.63
CA VAL A 280 14.75 -0.23 -25.33
C VAL A 280 13.59 -1.17 -25.55
N THR A 281 13.65 -2.38 -25.01
CA THR A 281 12.53 -3.31 -24.97
C THR A 281 12.05 -3.44 -23.53
N ILE A 282 10.83 -3.01 -23.26
CA ILE A 282 10.16 -3.18 -21.97
C ILE A 282 9.45 -4.53 -21.99
N GLU A 283 9.98 -5.52 -21.30
CA GLU A 283 9.31 -6.80 -21.09
C GLU A 283 8.41 -6.69 -19.88
N ALA A 284 7.10 -6.77 -20.08
CA ALA A 284 6.10 -6.64 -19.03
C ALA A 284 5.21 -7.87 -19.01
N LYS A 285 5.14 -8.55 -17.88
CA LYS A 285 4.22 -9.68 -17.66
C LYS A 285 3.01 -9.21 -16.89
N GLU A 286 1.84 -9.36 -17.50
CA GLU A 286 0.57 -9.01 -16.86
C GLU A 286 0.24 -9.99 -15.73
N SER A 287 -0.26 -9.44 -14.62
CA SER A 287 -0.75 -10.24 -13.51
C SER A 287 -2.14 -10.81 -13.83
N GLN A 288 -2.28 -12.11 -13.85
CA GLN A 288 -3.57 -12.76 -14.11
C GLN A 288 -4.61 -12.43 -13.03
N SER A 289 -4.17 -12.19 -11.80
CA SER A 289 -5.04 -11.83 -10.68
C SER A 289 -5.47 -10.36 -10.68
N SER A 290 -4.78 -9.49 -11.41
CA SER A 290 -5.00 -8.04 -11.37
C SER A 290 -6.17 -7.57 -12.23
N ARG A 291 -6.62 -8.35 -13.21
CA ARG A 291 -7.76 -8.00 -14.06
C ARG A 291 -9.08 -7.94 -13.28
N ASN A 292 -9.22 -8.77 -12.27
CA ASN A 292 -10.39 -8.82 -11.39
C ASN A 292 -9.92 -8.77 -9.94
N ARG A 293 -9.92 -7.58 -9.37
CA ARG A 293 -9.51 -7.36 -7.98
C ARG A 293 -10.73 -7.27 -7.08
N LEU A 294 -10.73 -8.06 -6.01
CA LEU A 294 -11.72 -7.98 -4.95
C LEU A 294 -11.06 -7.40 -3.69
N ARG A 295 -11.73 -6.45 -3.06
CA ARG A 295 -11.35 -5.91 -1.76
C ARG A 295 -12.53 -6.06 -0.82
N LEU A 296 -12.26 -6.55 0.38
CA LEU A 296 -13.25 -6.65 1.44
C LEU A 296 -13.01 -5.52 2.44
N GLY A 297 -14.06 -4.88 2.89
CA GLY A 297 -14.01 -3.85 3.92
C GLY A 297 -15.02 -4.15 5.01
N VAL A 298 -14.62 -3.90 6.25
CA VAL A 298 -15.48 -3.98 7.43
C VAL A 298 -15.44 -2.62 8.09
N GLU A 299 -16.61 -2.07 8.40
CA GLU A 299 -16.76 -0.87 9.19
C GLU A 299 -17.58 -1.21 10.43
N LEU A 300 -17.09 -0.80 11.57
CA LEU A 300 -17.77 -0.95 12.84
C LEU A 300 -17.60 0.37 13.59
N SER A 301 -18.71 0.90 14.10
CA SER A 301 -18.73 2.09 14.94
C SER A 301 -19.70 1.89 16.06
N SER A 302 -19.28 2.13 17.29
CA SER A 302 -20.13 2.08 18.47
C SER A 302 -19.70 3.19 19.42
N ASP A 303 -20.67 3.89 19.97
CA ASP A 303 -20.52 4.80 21.11
C ASP A 303 -20.99 4.15 22.43
N PHE A 304 -21.24 2.83 22.40
CA PHE A 304 -21.77 2.02 23.49
C PHE A 304 -23.09 2.54 24.08
N SER A 305 -23.80 3.39 23.30
CA SER A 305 -25.15 3.85 23.62
C SER A 305 -26.08 3.70 22.42
N ASP A 306 -26.43 4.76 21.74
CA ASP A 306 -27.46 4.79 20.70
C ASP A 306 -26.95 4.63 19.27
N ASP A 307 -25.66 4.89 19.02
CA ASP A 307 -25.07 4.81 17.66
C ASP A 307 -24.18 3.57 17.52
N ASN A 308 -24.82 2.43 17.22
CA ASN A 308 -24.14 1.18 16.93
C ASN A 308 -24.32 0.83 15.46
N ARG A 309 -23.24 0.80 14.70
CA ARG A 309 -23.25 0.57 13.24
C ARG A 309 -22.28 -0.51 12.85
N PHE A 310 -22.71 -1.29 11.90
CA PHE A 310 -21.90 -2.31 11.25
C PHE A 310 -22.15 -2.26 9.75
N SER A 311 -21.11 -2.33 8.96
CA SER A 311 -21.19 -2.49 7.50
C SER A 311 -20.13 -3.43 6.99
N LEU A 312 -20.51 -4.29 6.06
CA LEU A 312 -19.61 -5.13 5.28
C LEU A 312 -19.64 -4.64 3.83
N SER A 313 -18.49 -4.40 3.24
CA SER A 313 -18.38 -3.96 1.86
C SER A 313 -17.51 -4.89 1.04
N VAL A 314 -17.86 -5.03 -0.23
CA VAL A 314 -17.08 -5.72 -1.26
C VAL A 314 -16.88 -4.75 -2.41
N MET A 315 -15.63 -4.49 -2.76
CA MET A 315 -15.27 -3.72 -3.94
C MET A 315 -14.70 -4.66 -5.00
N HIS A 316 -15.25 -4.60 -6.20
CA HIS A 316 -14.74 -5.29 -7.37
C HIS A 316 -14.24 -4.29 -8.40
N VAL A 317 -13.05 -4.52 -8.93
CA VAL A 317 -12.47 -3.73 -10.03
C VAL A 317 -12.07 -4.68 -11.14
N ALA A 318 -12.77 -4.58 -12.27
CA ALA A 318 -12.37 -5.24 -13.52
C ALA A 318 -11.60 -4.24 -14.37
N SER A 319 -10.30 -4.50 -14.61
CA SER A 319 -9.40 -3.61 -15.35
C SER A 319 -9.13 -4.10 -16.77
N SER A 320 -8.65 -3.21 -17.63
CA SER A 320 -8.23 -3.52 -19.01
C SER A 320 -9.35 -4.15 -19.85
N LEU A 321 -10.57 -3.60 -19.72
CA LEU A 321 -11.76 -4.09 -20.44
C LEU A 321 -11.71 -3.80 -21.94
N ASN A 322 -10.91 -2.82 -22.35
CA ASN A 322 -10.66 -2.52 -23.75
C ASN A 322 -9.23 -1.97 -23.95
N ARG A 323 -8.86 -1.73 -25.22
CA ARG A 323 -7.52 -1.23 -25.61
C ARG A 323 -7.14 0.13 -25.04
N TYR A 324 -8.09 0.89 -24.48
CA TYR A 324 -7.83 2.18 -23.82
C TYR A 324 -7.63 2.04 -22.30
N GLY A 325 -7.73 0.82 -21.77
CA GLY A 325 -7.56 0.55 -20.36
C GLY A 325 -8.80 0.87 -19.53
N ALA A 326 -10.00 0.67 -20.09
CA ALA A 326 -11.25 0.88 -19.34
C ALA A 326 -11.35 -0.04 -18.12
N GLU A 327 -12.00 0.48 -17.07
CA GLU A 327 -12.25 -0.25 -15.83
C GLU A 327 -13.73 -0.20 -15.46
N LEU A 328 -14.24 -1.31 -14.94
CA LEU A 328 -15.52 -1.35 -14.23
C LEU A 328 -15.24 -1.46 -12.74
N ARG A 329 -15.67 -0.46 -11.98
CA ARG A 329 -15.53 -0.39 -10.53
C ARG A 329 -16.91 -0.54 -9.89
N SER A 330 -17.08 -1.54 -9.05
CA SER A 330 -18.36 -1.82 -8.39
C SER A 330 -18.14 -1.97 -6.88
N VAL A 331 -19.03 -1.39 -6.09
CA VAL A 331 -19.04 -1.51 -4.63
C VAL A 331 -20.42 -2.00 -4.21
N ALA A 332 -20.45 -3.01 -3.37
CA ALA A 332 -21.65 -3.43 -2.66
C ALA A 332 -21.37 -3.34 -1.16
N ARG A 333 -22.28 -2.71 -0.41
CA ARG A 333 -22.21 -2.58 1.04
C ARG A 333 -23.54 -2.98 1.64
N ILE A 334 -23.50 -3.74 2.72
CA ILE A 334 -24.65 -4.17 3.50
C ILE A 334 -24.43 -3.84 4.98
N GLY A 335 -25.52 -3.66 5.71
CA GLY A 335 -25.50 -3.33 7.13
C GLY A 335 -26.26 -2.05 7.44
N SER A 336 -25.74 -1.23 8.34
CA SER A 336 -26.37 0.04 8.76
C SER A 336 -26.41 1.10 7.65
N HIS A 337 -25.51 1.00 6.70
CA HIS A 337 -25.52 1.72 5.43
C HIS A 337 -25.52 0.70 4.30
N GLN A 338 -26.50 0.82 3.40
CA GLN A 338 -26.59 -0.03 2.22
C GLN A 338 -26.18 0.78 1.00
N GLU A 339 -25.32 0.21 0.18
CA GLU A 339 -24.82 0.85 -1.03
C GLU A 339 -24.63 -0.19 -2.12
N PHE A 340 -25.04 0.16 -3.32
CA PHE A 340 -24.58 -0.50 -4.52
C PHE A 340 -24.21 0.57 -5.53
N SER A 341 -22.92 0.65 -5.89
CA SER A 341 -22.45 1.57 -6.91
C SER A 341 -21.67 0.83 -7.97
N THR A 342 -21.79 1.30 -9.20
CA THR A 342 -20.96 0.81 -10.31
C THR A 342 -20.64 1.96 -11.24
N GLN A 343 -19.37 2.04 -11.66
CA GLN A 343 -18.86 3.10 -12.52
C GLN A 343 -17.99 2.48 -13.61
N PHE A 344 -18.28 2.82 -14.85
CA PHE A 344 -17.45 2.44 -16.00
C PHE A 344 -16.48 3.58 -16.31
N TRP A 345 -15.25 3.45 -15.89
CA TRP A 345 -14.19 4.43 -16.10
C TRP A 345 -13.53 4.19 -17.46
N GLN A 346 -13.66 5.14 -18.39
CA GLN A 346 -13.21 5.04 -19.78
C GLN A 346 -12.23 6.14 -20.13
N PRO A 347 -10.91 5.88 -20.24
CA PRO A 347 -9.96 6.81 -20.82
C PRO A 347 -10.35 7.16 -22.27
N LEU A 348 -10.16 8.42 -22.68
CA LEU A 348 -10.49 8.87 -24.03
C LEU A 348 -9.50 8.38 -25.10
N ALA A 349 -8.28 8.07 -24.68
CA ALA A 349 -7.24 7.44 -25.49
C ALA A 349 -6.29 6.63 -24.60
N PRO A 350 -5.40 5.79 -25.15
CA PRO A 350 -4.33 5.15 -24.36
C PRO A 350 -3.50 6.22 -23.65
N ALA A 351 -3.31 6.04 -22.33
CA ALA A 351 -2.61 7.00 -21.46
C ALA A 351 -3.17 8.43 -21.41
N SER A 352 -4.37 8.66 -21.94
CA SER A 352 -5.04 9.95 -21.81
C SER A 352 -5.29 10.28 -20.34
N PRO A 353 -4.97 11.50 -19.86
CA PRO A 353 -5.40 11.94 -18.56
C PRO A 353 -6.90 12.20 -18.47
N TRP A 354 -7.59 12.35 -19.61
CA TRP A 354 -9.01 12.57 -19.69
C TRP A 354 -9.79 11.27 -19.77
N TYR A 355 -10.91 11.19 -19.07
CA TYR A 355 -11.78 10.04 -19.03
C TYR A 355 -13.25 10.43 -18.90
N LEU A 356 -14.13 9.54 -19.37
CA LEU A 356 -15.55 9.56 -19.08
C LEU A 356 -15.87 8.48 -18.06
N ALA A 357 -16.85 8.75 -17.18
CA ALA A 357 -17.28 7.74 -16.23
C ALA A 357 -18.80 7.79 -15.99
N PRO A 358 -19.59 7.09 -16.83
CA PRO A 358 -20.98 6.80 -16.49
C PRO A 358 -21.06 5.92 -15.25
N GLY A 359 -22.03 6.19 -14.38
CA GLY A 359 -22.20 5.48 -13.11
C GLY A 359 -23.66 5.26 -12.76
N PHE A 360 -23.88 4.25 -11.93
CA PHE A 360 -25.14 3.97 -11.26
C PHE A 360 -24.88 3.83 -9.76
N ASP A 361 -25.73 4.45 -8.94
CA ASP A 361 -25.61 4.43 -7.50
C ASP A 361 -26.96 4.17 -6.83
N TYR A 362 -26.97 3.29 -5.85
CA TYR A 362 -28.04 3.08 -4.90
C TYR A 362 -27.48 3.22 -3.49
N ASN A 363 -28.10 4.08 -2.69
CA ASN A 363 -27.77 4.31 -1.29
C ASN A 363 -29.00 4.24 -0.41
N ALA A 364 -28.91 3.59 0.75
CA ALA A 364 -29.94 3.63 1.77
C ALA A 364 -29.30 3.75 3.16
N THR A 365 -29.78 4.73 3.95
CA THR A 365 -29.24 5.01 5.29
C THR A 365 -30.33 5.53 6.22
N GLY A 366 -30.18 5.23 7.51
CA GLY A 366 -30.97 5.83 8.57
C GLY A 366 -30.40 7.19 8.98
N LEU A 367 -31.23 8.22 8.99
CA LEU A 367 -30.94 9.57 9.47
C LEU A 367 -31.68 9.77 10.79
N ASP A 368 -30.93 9.99 11.86
CA ASP A 368 -31.46 10.29 13.18
C ASP A 368 -31.59 11.81 13.35
N ASN A 369 -32.69 12.25 13.91
CA ASN A 369 -32.92 13.64 14.27
C ASN A 369 -32.84 13.80 15.79
N TYR A 370 -32.04 14.77 16.24
CA TYR A 370 -31.78 15.02 17.64
C TYR A 370 -32.34 16.39 18.05
N SER A 371 -32.94 16.45 19.25
CA SER A 371 -33.30 17.68 19.93
C SER A 371 -32.78 17.62 21.35
N GLN A 372 -32.04 18.63 21.79
CA GLN A 372 -31.44 18.70 23.14
C GLN A 372 -30.63 17.44 23.52
N GLY A 373 -29.94 16.83 22.54
CA GLY A 373 -29.13 15.61 22.74
C GLY A 373 -29.91 14.29 22.77
N LEU A 374 -31.24 14.33 22.67
CA LEU A 374 -32.12 13.16 22.61
C LEU A 374 -32.56 12.89 21.17
N ARG A 375 -32.57 11.62 20.76
CA ARG A 375 -33.11 11.21 19.46
C ARG A 375 -34.64 11.33 19.45
N VAL A 376 -35.14 12.31 18.70
CA VAL A 376 -36.58 12.60 18.60
C VAL A 376 -37.21 12.07 17.32
N GLY A 377 -36.41 11.61 16.35
CA GLY A 377 -36.93 11.11 15.11
C GLY A 377 -35.94 10.24 14.35
N ARG A 378 -36.44 9.40 13.43
CA ARG A 378 -35.62 8.60 12.52
C ARG A 378 -36.30 8.47 11.16
N ILE A 379 -35.52 8.74 10.11
CA ILE A 379 -35.96 8.66 8.73
C ILE A 379 -35.00 7.69 7.98
N ASN A 380 -35.55 6.74 7.27
CA ASN A 380 -34.80 5.96 6.30
C ASN A 380 -34.83 6.67 4.96
N ALA A 381 -33.69 7.14 4.50
CA ALA A 381 -33.52 7.76 3.20
C ALA A 381 -32.90 6.74 2.23
N SER A 382 -33.51 6.57 1.07
CA SER A 382 -32.94 5.79 -0.03
C SER A 382 -32.87 6.65 -1.28
N GLN A 383 -31.78 6.54 -2.02
CA GLN A 383 -31.54 7.26 -3.26
C GLN A 383 -31.00 6.30 -4.33
N THR A 384 -31.60 6.39 -5.52
CA THR A 384 -31.10 5.72 -6.73
C THR A 384 -30.73 6.79 -7.73
N SER A 385 -29.57 6.71 -8.34
CA SER A 385 -29.12 7.71 -9.30
C SER A 385 -28.28 7.12 -10.44
N VAL A 386 -28.34 7.79 -11.57
CA VAL A 386 -27.43 7.61 -12.69
C VAL A 386 -26.60 8.88 -12.86
N SER A 387 -25.33 8.72 -13.15
CA SER A 387 -24.41 9.83 -13.32
C SER A 387 -23.61 9.71 -14.59
N PHE A 388 -23.21 10.84 -15.13
CA PHE A 388 -22.27 10.94 -16.22
C PHE A 388 -21.26 12.05 -15.91
N LEU A 389 -20.00 11.71 -15.91
CA LEU A 389 -18.94 12.67 -15.64
C LEU A 389 -17.82 12.63 -16.67
N LEU A 390 -17.20 13.78 -16.88
CA LEU A 390 -15.92 13.98 -17.54
C LEU A 390 -14.89 14.31 -16.45
N GLY A 391 -13.80 13.55 -16.43
CA GLY A 391 -12.72 13.75 -15.49
C GLY A 391 -11.36 13.92 -16.15
N ARG A 392 -10.44 14.53 -15.43
CA ARG A 392 -9.03 14.63 -15.77
C ARG A 392 -8.16 14.23 -14.59
N GLN A 393 -7.27 13.25 -14.80
CA GLN A 393 -6.21 12.92 -13.86
C GLN A 393 -5.11 13.99 -13.91
N LEU A 394 -4.61 14.39 -12.74
CA LEU A 394 -3.52 15.35 -12.57
C LEU A 394 -2.29 14.59 -12.09
N GLY A 395 -1.66 13.87 -13.00
CA GLY A 395 -0.58 12.94 -12.68
C GLY A 395 -1.06 11.83 -11.74
N ASN A 396 -0.30 11.55 -10.70
CA ASN A 396 -0.61 10.55 -9.67
C ASN A 396 -1.11 11.17 -8.35
N TRP A 397 -1.32 12.49 -8.32
CA TRP A 397 -1.61 13.22 -7.08
C TRP A 397 -3.02 13.81 -7.01
N GLY A 398 -3.82 13.76 -8.09
CA GLY A 398 -5.16 14.32 -8.01
C GLY A 398 -6.03 14.12 -9.24
N SER A 399 -7.26 14.60 -9.15
CA SER A 399 -8.24 14.62 -10.24
C SER A 399 -9.15 15.85 -10.15
N ILE A 400 -9.69 16.24 -11.30
CA ILE A 400 -10.80 17.16 -11.41
C ILE A 400 -11.91 16.48 -12.21
N GLU A 401 -13.13 16.55 -11.71
CA GLU A 401 -14.30 15.86 -12.25
C GLU A 401 -15.48 16.80 -12.31
N ALA A 402 -16.16 16.86 -13.43
CA ALA A 402 -17.40 17.60 -13.61
C ALA A 402 -18.46 16.71 -14.24
N GLY A 403 -19.70 16.80 -13.79
CA GLY A 403 -20.73 15.91 -14.28
C GLY A 403 -22.15 16.31 -13.90
N ILE A 404 -23.05 15.44 -14.32
CA ILE A 404 -24.47 15.51 -14.04
C ILE A 404 -24.92 14.19 -13.43
N ARG A 405 -25.80 14.28 -12.43
CA ARG A 405 -26.45 13.14 -11.79
C ARG A 405 -27.95 13.35 -11.80
N ARG A 406 -28.70 12.34 -12.18
CA ARG A 406 -30.14 12.32 -12.07
C ARG A 406 -30.55 11.24 -11.07
N GLY A 407 -31.21 11.65 -10.01
CA GLY A 407 -31.56 10.80 -8.87
C GLY A 407 -33.06 10.76 -8.59
N TYR A 408 -33.43 9.67 -7.94
CA TYR A 408 -34.72 9.46 -7.33
C TYR A 408 -34.49 9.14 -5.84
N ALA A 409 -34.99 9.98 -4.96
CA ALA A 409 -34.89 9.78 -3.52
C ALA A 409 -36.27 9.49 -2.93
N LYS A 410 -36.28 8.59 -1.94
CA LYS A 410 -37.45 8.23 -1.14
C LYS A 410 -37.12 8.35 0.35
N LEU A 411 -37.97 9.05 1.08
CA LEU A 411 -37.89 9.16 2.54
C LEU A 411 -39.01 8.33 3.16
N ASN A 412 -38.65 7.48 4.13
CA ASN A 412 -39.62 6.74 4.95
C ASN A 412 -39.39 7.10 6.40
N SER A 413 -40.38 7.69 7.04
CA SER A 413 -40.34 8.00 8.48
C SER A 413 -40.50 6.71 9.29
N VAL A 414 -39.55 6.41 10.16
CA VAL A 414 -39.61 5.30 11.13
C VAL A 414 -40.11 5.80 12.48
N ILE A 415 -39.57 6.94 12.93
CA ILE A 415 -40.05 7.71 14.06
C ILE A 415 -40.48 9.05 13.49
N PRO A 416 -41.78 9.39 13.57
CA PRO A 416 -42.32 10.57 12.91
C PRO A 416 -41.60 11.87 13.27
N VAL A 417 -41.27 12.65 12.25
CA VAL A 417 -40.63 13.97 12.38
C VAL A 417 -41.54 14.96 11.64
N ALA A 418 -42.30 15.79 12.36
CA ALA A 418 -43.03 16.86 11.72
C ALA A 418 -42.07 17.99 11.28
N PRO A 419 -42.23 18.61 10.09
CA PRO A 419 -43.34 18.50 9.13
C PRO A 419 -43.02 17.66 7.88
N ILE A 420 -42.20 16.61 7.95
CA ILE A 420 -41.77 15.80 6.79
C ILE A 420 -42.89 14.81 6.44
N ASP A 421 -43.31 14.79 5.17
CA ASP A 421 -44.17 13.74 4.62
C ASP A 421 -43.50 12.36 4.82
N PRO A 422 -44.14 11.43 5.55
CA PRO A 422 -43.57 10.14 5.87
C PRO A 422 -43.22 9.27 4.63
N ASN A 423 -43.70 9.63 3.44
CA ASN A 423 -43.45 8.91 2.19
C ASN A 423 -43.00 9.82 1.03
N ALA A 424 -42.31 10.89 1.35
CA ALA A 424 -41.86 11.86 0.35
C ALA A 424 -40.98 11.23 -0.72
N LYS A 425 -41.21 11.59 -1.96
CA LYS A 425 -40.46 11.12 -3.16
C LYS A 425 -39.98 12.33 -3.94
N PHE A 426 -38.71 12.31 -4.33
CA PHE A 426 -38.09 13.42 -5.04
C PHE A 426 -37.35 12.91 -6.27
N PHE A 427 -37.49 13.61 -7.37
CA PHE A 427 -36.57 13.49 -8.50
C PHE A 427 -35.64 14.70 -8.46
N ASP A 428 -34.38 14.46 -8.69
CA ASP A 428 -33.37 15.50 -8.64
C ASP A 428 -32.39 15.39 -9.81
N THR A 429 -31.98 16.53 -10.34
CA THR A 429 -30.93 16.63 -11.33
C THR A 429 -29.86 17.54 -10.76
N THR A 430 -28.68 16.99 -10.47
CA THR A 430 -27.58 17.69 -9.81
C THR A 430 -26.41 17.83 -10.77
N HIS A 431 -25.92 19.05 -10.98
CA HIS A 431 -24.61 19.33 -11.56
C HIS A 431 -23.59 19.34 -10.45
N PHE A 432 -22.43 18.73 -10.69
CA PHE A 432 -21.37 18.69 -9.70
C PHE A 432 -20.00 18.95 -10.29
N LEU A 433 -19.11 19.48 -9.45
CA LEU A 433 -17.69 19.66 -9.70
C LEU A 433 -16.93 19.18 -8.46
N THR A 434 -15.95 18.33 -8.67
CA THR A 434 -15.08 17.83 -7.60
C THR A 434 -13.62 18.02 -8.01
N PHE A 435 -12.82 18.55 -7.10
CA PHE A 435 -11.36 18.54 -7.19
C PHE A 435 -10.80 17.81 -6.00
N ARG A 436 -9.91 16.85 -6.23
CA ARG A 436 -9.23 16.10 -5.19
C ARG A 436 -7.73 16.08 -5.47
N ALA A 437 -6.94 16.45 -4.46
CA ALA A 437 -5.50 16.29 -4.45
C ALA A 437 -5.10 15.44 -3.26
N ASP A 438 -4.40 14.34 -3.50
CA ASP A 438 -4.06 13.34 -2.49
C ASP A 438 -2.61 12.89 -2.67
N THR A 439 -1.79 13.21 -1.68
CA THR A 439 -0.37 12.84 -1.61
C THR A 439 -0.03 12.11 -0.30
N LEU A 440 -1.06 11.61 0.40
CA LEU A 440 -0.88 10.88 1.65
C LEU A 440 -0.11 9.57 1.41
N ASP A 441 0.78 9.24 2.32
CA ASP A 441 1.62 8.04 2.28
C ASP A 441 0.90 6.77 2.76
N SER A 442 -0.21 6.89 3.47
CA SER A 442 -0.96 5.77 4.04
C SER A 442 -2.46 6.05 4.09
N LEU A 443 -3.26 5.01 3.85
CA LEU A 443 -4.72 5.03 4.01
C LEU A 443 -5.15 4.74 5.46
N THR A 444 -4.30 4.13 6.28
CA THR A 444 -4.65 3.75 7.66
C THR A 444 -4.32 4.84 8.65
N PHE A 445 -3.07 5.27 8.67
CA PHE A 445 -2.59 6.37 9.52
C PHE A 445 -1.50 7.13 8.76
N PRO A 446 -1.84 8.24 8.08
CA PRO A 446 -0.88 9.00 7.29
C PRO A 446 0.16 9.69 8.17
N SER A 447 1.41 9.63 7.73
CA SER A 447 2.56 10.26 8.38
C SER A 447 3.16 11.39 7.55
N LYS A 448 2.87 11.43 6.25
CA LYS A 448 3.36 12.44 5.32
C LYS A 448 2.30 12.73 4.26
N GLY A 449 2.44 13.90 3.62
CA GLY A 449 1.57 14.28 2.52
C GLY A 449 0.38 15.13 2.95
N SER A 450 -0.51 15.37 2.00
CA SER A 450 -1.72 16.18 2.18
C SER A 450 -2.86 15.57 1.39
N LEU A 451 -4.08 15.76 1.89
CA LEU A 451 -5.32 15.54 1.19
C LEU A 451 -6.07 16.85 1.13
N PHE A 452 -6.52 17.25 -0.05
CA PHE A 452 -7.39 18.40 -0.26
C PHE A 452 -8.57 17.95 -1.13
N THR A 453 -9.78 18.31 -0.71
CA THR A 453 -11.00 18.05 -1.47
C THR A 453 -11.83 19.32 -1.55
N LEU A 454 -12.28 19.66 -2.74
CA LEU A 454 -13.27 20.68 -3.01
C LEU A 454 -14.42 20.00 -3.75
N SER A 455 -15.62 20.12 -3.23
CA SER A 455 -16.83 19.66 -3.91
C SER A 455 -17.85 20.80 -4.00
N TRP A 456 -18.47 20.92 -5.15
CA TRP A 456 -19.56 21.82 -5.41
C TRP A 456 -20.66 21.08 -6.16
N GLN A 457 -21.89 21.29 -5.74
CA GLN A 457 -23.06 20.72 -6.43
C GLN A 457 -24.22 21.69 -6.43
N ARG A 458 -25.02 21.64 -7.49
CA ARG A 458 -26.21 22.47 -7.68
C ARG A 458 -27.31 21.66 -8.33
N SER A 459 -28.49 21.71 -7.71
CA SER A 459 -29.74 21.18 -8.25
C SER A 459 -30.66 22.34 -8.61
N PRO A 460 -30.96 22.55 -9.91
CA PRO A 460 -31.86 23.61 -10.34
C PRO A 460 -33.25 23.43 -9.73
N SER A 461 -33.95 24.54 -9.54
CA SER A 461 -35.36 24.54 -9.13
C SER A 461 -36.22 23.81 -10.18
N LYS A 462 -37.25 23.12 -9.73
CA LYS A 462 -38.22 22.40 -10.56
C LYS A 462 -39.47 23.22 -10.87
N GLU A 463 -39.84 24.14 -9.99
CA GLU A 463 -41.01 24.98 -10.10
C GLU A 463 -40.62 26.45 -10.12
N ALA A 464 -41.44 27.25 -10.84
CA ALA A 464 -41.22 28.70 -10.88
C ALA A 464 -41.46 29.29 -9.48
N GLY A 465 -40.41 29.94 -8.95
CA GLY A 465 -40.48 30.55 -7.60
C GLY A 465 -39.78 29.73 -6.49
N GLU A 466 -39.46 28.45 -6.72
CA GLU A 466 -38.64 27.70 -5.76
C GLU A 466 -37.14 28.02 -5.96
N PRO A 467 -36.37 28.15 -4.86
CA PRO A 467 -34.94 28.38 -4.97
C PRO A 467 -34.19 27.13 -5.41
N SER A 468 -33.16 27.31 -6.20
CA SER A 468 -32.21 26.22 -6.51
C SER A 468 -31.44 25.80 -5.26
N GLN A 469 -31.21 24.49 -5.10
CA GLN A 469 -30.36 23.96 -4.04
C GLN A 469 -28.90 24.02 -4.48
N ALA A 470 -28.00 24.37 -3.59
CA ALA A 470 -26.57 24.35 -3.82
C ALA A 470 -25.83 23.93 -2.56
N SER A 471 -24.75 23.19 -2.71
CA SER A 471 -23.82 22.93 -1.60
C SER A 471 -22.37 23.03 -2.07
N SER A 472 -21.54 23.44 -1.15
CA SER A 472 -20.08 23.52 -1.33
C SER A 472 -19.41 22.97 -0.08
N GLU A 473 -18.36 22.20 -0.27
CA GLU A 473 -17.57 21.63 0.81
C GLU A 473 -16.09 21.71 0.44
N ILE A 474 -15.28 22.12 1.40
CA ILE A 474 -13.83 22.17 1.32
C ILE A 474 -13.29 21.39 2.50
N SER A 475 -12.41 20.45 2.28
CA SER A 475 -11.67 19.77 3.34
C SER A 475 -10.19 19.71 3.02
N MET A 476 -9.36 19.80 4.06
CA MET A 476 -7.92 19.72 3.96
C MET A 476 -7.35 18.92 5.12
N MET A 477 -6.41 18.04 4.83
CA MET A 477 -5.60 17.33 5.82
C MET A 477 -4.13 17.47 5.48
N ARG A 478 -3.30 17.70 6.50
CA ARG A 478 -1.85 17.66 6.41
C ARG A 478 -1.29 16.70 7.45
N ALA A 479 -0.62 15.66 7.00
CA ALA A 479 0.04 14.69 7.86
C ALA A 479 1.49 15.11 8.15
N PHE A 480 1.99 14.72 9.33
CA PHE A 480 3.35 14.97 9.78
C PHE A 480 3.86 13.84 10.67
N GLN A 481 5.19 13.69 10.72
CA GLN A 481 5.87 12.73 11.60
C GLN A 481 7.13 13.36 12.18
N TYR A 482 7.35 13.11 13.47
CA TYR A 482 8.57 13.47 14.16
C TYR A 482 8.96 12.35 15.16
N GLY A 483 10.01 11.61 14.86
CA GLY A 483 10.40 10.42 15.62
C GLY A 483 9.27 9.38 15.66
N ASP A 484 8.91 8.94 16.87
CA ASP A 484 7.81 7.99 17.10
C ASP A 484 6.42 8.63 17.11
N TRP A 485 6.35 9.94 16.98
CA TRP A 485 5.11 10.69 16.93
C TRP A 485 4.70 10.92 15.47
N ALA A 486 3.47 10.63 15.16
CA ALA A 486 2.85 10.98 13.88
C ALA A 486 1.49 11.61 14.13
N GLY A 487 0.99 12.38 13.19
CA GLY A 487 -0.30 13.02 13.35
C GLY A 487 -0.73 13.78 12.11
N HIS A 488 -1.89 14.42 12.23
CA HIS A 488 -2.39 15.28 11.17
C HIS A 488 -3.24 16.43 11.72
N VAL A 489 -3.24 17.50 10.96
CA VAL A 489 -4.20 18.60 11.10
C VAL A 489 -5.24 18.43 10.01
N TYR A 490 -6.51 18.51 10.39
CA TYR A 490 -7.66 18.44 9.48
C TYR A 490 -8.52 19.68 9.66
N GLY A 491 -9.04 20.20 8.57
CA GLY A 491 -10.02 21.29 8.54
C GLY A 491 -11.09 21.02 7.50
N GLU A 492 -12.32 21.43 7.81
CA GLU A 492 -13.48 21.29 6.95
C GLU A 492 -14.35 22.54 7.04
N TRP A 493 -14.85 22.95 5.91
CA TRP A 493 -15.88 23.97 5.78
C TRP A 493 -16.95 23.48 4.80
N GLY A 494 -18.21 23.57 5.21
CA GLY A 494 -19.36 23.20 4.38
C GLY A 494 -20.42 24.29 4.40
N ARG A 495 -21.10 24.47 3.27
CA ARG A 495 -22.28 25.35 3.16
C ARG A 495 -23.29 24.73 2.22
N SER A 496 -24.52 24.64 2.69
CA SER A 496 -25.69 24.20 1.93
C SER A 496 -26.72 25.33 1.87
N GLN A 497 -27.29 25.57 0.71
CA GLN A 497 -28.32 26.57 0.50
C GLN A 497 -29.60 25.86 0.03
N HIS A 498 -30.70 26.06 0.72
CA HIS A 498 -32.00 25.46 0.39
C HIS A 498 -31.96 23.93 0.20
N SER A 499 -31.02 23.27 0.87
CA SER A 499 -30.81 21.82 0.73
C SER A 499 -31.64 21.04 1.75
N ASN A 500 -32.20 19.93 1.31
CA ASN A 500 -32.86 18.95 2.19
C ASN A 500 -31.84 18.08 2.98
N ALA A 501 -30.54 18.24 2.72
CA ALA A 501 -29.46 17.57 3.42
C ALA A 501 -28.57 18.61 4.13
N PRO A 502 -28.87 18.95 5.40
CA PRO A 502 -28.07 19.91 6.15
C PRO A 502 -26.66 19.39 6.42
N SER A 503 -25.71 20.30 6.58
CA SER A 503 -24.40 19.99 7.12
C SER A 503 -24.52 19.46 8.54
N ALA A 504 -23.74 18.44 8.90
CA ALA A 504 -23.85 17.78 10.20
C ALA A 504 -22.48 17.51 10.83
N LEU A 505 -22.36 17.68 12.14
CA LEU A 505 -21.20 17.38 12.96
C LEU A 505 -21.59 16.57 14.20
N GLY A 506 -20.64 15.87 14.77
CA GLY A 506 -20.76 15.03 15.97
C GLY A 506 -20.22 13.63 15.75
N GLY A 507 -19.76 12.98 16.83
CA GLY A 507 -19.19 11.64 16.83
C GLY A 507 -17.68 11.62 17.05
N PHE A 508 -17.11 10.42 17.05
CA PHE A 508 -15.68 10.19 17.31
C PHE A 508 -14.78 10.95 16.33
N LEU A 509 -13.81 11.69 16.86
CA LEU A 509 -12.87 12.54 16.12
C LEU A 509 -13.55 13.60 15.23
N ARG A 510 -14.83 13.90 15.52
CA ARG A 510 -15.64 14.92 14.84
C ARG A 510 -16.57 15.64 15.83
N LEU A 511 -16.02 16.20 16.88
CA LEU A 511 -16.59 16.66 18.14
C LEU A 511 -16.95 15.47 19.05
N SER A 512 -15.90 14.76 19.47
CA SER A 512 -15.97 13.60 20.36
C SER A 512 -16.72 13.95 21.65
N GLY A 513 -17.67 13.09 22.05
CA GLY A 513 -18.56 13.33 23.19
C GLY A 513 -19.97 13.80 22.79
N LEU A 514 -20.16 14.22 21.53
CA LEU A 514 -21.49 14.44 20.96
C LEU A 514 -21.96 13.21 20.20
N PRO A 515 -23.28 12.94 20.19
CA PRO A 515 -23.83 11.94 19.28
C PRO A 515 -23.51 12.28 17.82
N ARG A 516 -23.37 11.27 16.99
CA ARG A 516 -23.04 11.44 15.57
C ARG A 516 -24.08 12.29 14.86
N ASN A 517 -23.63 13.29 14.10
CA ASN A 517 -24.46 14.18 13.31
C ASN A 517 -25.54 14.93 14.14
N SER A 518 -25.30 15.11 15.43
CA SER A 518 -26.28 15.78 16.32
C SER A 518 -26.31 17.30 16.18
N LEU A 519 -25.25 17.91 15.64
CA LEU A 519 -25.22 19.32 15.28
C LEU A 519 -25.51 19.45 13.78
N THR A 520 -26.60 20.09 13.43
CA THR A 520 -27.00 20.28 12.03
C THR A 520 -27.22 21.76 11.72
N GLY A 521 -26.97 22.17 10.48
CA GLY A 521 -27.16 23.55 10.02
C GLY A 521 -26.96 23.68 8.52
N ASP A 522 -27.19 24.89 7.99
CA ASP A 522 -26.94 25.19 6.57
C ASP A 522 -25.44 25.19 6.22
N GLY A 523 -24.59 25.25 7.23
CA GLY A 523 -23.16 25.14 7.08
C GLY A 523 -22.49 24.60 8.32
N ASN A 524 -21.23 24.20 8.17
CA ASN A 524 -20.37 23.74 9.25
C ASN A 524 -18.94 24.24 9.09
N VAL A 525 -18.28 24.37 10.23
CA VAL A 525 -16.83 24.56 10.31
C VAL A 525 -16.31 23.55 11.30
N PHE A 526 -15.25 22.87 10.95
CA PHE A 526 -14.61 21.90 11.84
C PHE A 526 -13.10 21.90 11.65
N SER A 527 -12.37 21.76 12.74
CA SER A 527 -10.93 21.52 12.72
C SER A 527 -10.52 20.51 13.77
N ARG A 528 -9.49 19.74 13.49
CA ARG A 528 -8.93 18.72 14.38
C ARG A 528 -7.42 18.67 14.25
N VAL A 529 -6.75 18.56 15.39
CA VAL A 529 -5.36 18.14 15.48
C VAL A 529 -5.35 16.78 16.15
N LEU A 530 -4.80 15.77 15.50
CA LEU A 530 -4.57 14.44 16.06
C LEU A 530 -3.08 14.18 16.08
N ILE A 531 -2.57 13.78 17.24
CA ILE A 531 -1.19 13.31 17.43
C ILE A 531 -1.22 11.92 18.04
N ALA A 532 -0.35 11.02 17.60
CA ALA A 532 -0.27 9.68 18.15
C ALA A 532 1.18 9.21 18.25
N LYS A 533 1.50 8.55 19.35
CA LYS A 533 2.81 7.93 19.60
C LYS A 533 2.73 6.44 19.31
N LYS A 534 3.66 5.93 18.52
CA LYS A 534 3.83 4.49 18.36
C LYS A 534 4.36 3.90 19.65
N ILE A 535 3.60 3.00 20.29
CA ILE A 535 3.94 2.34 21.56
C ILE A 535 4.25 0.85 21.39
N GLY A 536 3.96 0.30 20.20
CA GLY A 536 4.21 -1.10 19.88
C GLY A 536 3.83 -1.42 18.45
N ALA A 537 3.91 -2.68 18.10
CA ALA A 537 3.42 -3.21 16.83
C ALA A 537 2.96 -4.65 16.98
N LEU A 538 1.91 -5.04 16.29
CA LEU A 538 1.53 -6.43 16.07
C LEU A 538 2.45 -7.05 15.01
N PRO A 539 2.60 -8.40 15.00
CA PRO A 539 3.23 -9.08 13.87
C PRO A 539 2.59 -8.67 12.54
N SER A 540 3.41 -8.46 11.51
CA SER A 540 2.96 -7.98 10.19
C SER A 540 1.89 -8.86 9.52
N THR A 541 1.81 -10.12 9.93
CA THR A 541 0.79 -11.08 9.47
C THR A 541 -0.61 -10.78 10.01
N VAL A 542 -0.71 -10.13 11.17
CA VAL A 542 -1.98 -9.86 11.86
C VAL A 542 -2.36 -8.38 11.76
N GLY A 543 -1.37 -7.49 11.86
CA GLY A 543 -1.61 -6.05 11.89
C GLY A 543 -0.33 -5.25 11.70
N GLY A 544 -0.30 -4.07 12.30
CA GLY A 544 0.81 -3.12 12.20
C GLY A 544 1.02 -2.37 13.51
N ALA A 545 1.27 -1.08 13.41
CA ALA A 545 1.60 -0.24 14.56
C ALA A 545 0.45 -0.15 15.56
N ILE A 546 0.80 -0.16 16.84
CA ILE A 546 -0.08 0.19 17.96
C ILE A 546 0.29 1.60 18.38
N ARG A 547 -0.71 2.49 18.46
CA ARG A 547 -0.49 3.90 18.79
C ARG A 547 -1.42 4.37 19.90
N LEU A 548 -0.90 5.21 20.79
CA LEU A 548 -1.69 6.00 21.73
C LEU A 548 -1.85 7.40 21.14
N GLY A 549 -3.11 7.81 20.89
CA GLY A 549 -3.45 9.04 20.23
C GLY A 549 -4.21 10.02 21.12
N PHE A 550 -4.05 11.31 20.82
CA PHE A 550 -4.77 12.43 21.46
C PHE A 550 -5.28 13.36 20.36
N SER A 551 -6.52 13.82 20.50
CA SER A 551 -7.09 14.83 19.62
C SER A 551 -7.55 16.06 20.37
N ALA A 552 -7.43 17.21 19.69
CA ALA A 552 -8.13 18.45 20.04
C ALA A 552 -9.01 18.84 18.85
N GLU A 553 -10.25 19.14 19.12
CA GLU A 553 -11.29 19.32 18.11
C GLU A 553 -12.06 20.61 18.38
N LEU A 554 -12.35 21.36 17.32
CA LEU A 554 -13.09 22.60 17.37
C LEU A 554 -14.06 22.64 16.19
N GLY A 555 -15.36 22.88 16.42
CA GLY A 555 -16.32 22.95 15.33
C GLY A 555 -17.72 23.37 15.76
N GLY A 556 -18.53 23.63 14.76
CA GLY A 556 -19.93 24.01 14.94
C GLY A 556 -20.69 23.99 13.62
N ALA A 557 -22.00 23.81 13.71
CA ALA A 557 -22.91 23.99 12.60
C ALA A 557 -23.66 25.34 12.77
N TYR A 558 -23.92 26.01 11.66
CA TYR A 558 -24.58 27.30 11.61
C TYR A 558 -25.63 27.34 10.49
N GLY A 559 -26.63 28.19 10.60
CA GLY A 559 -27.65 28.36 9.57
C GLY A 559 -29.04 28.73 10.15
N ASN A 560 -30.05 28.80 9.29
CA ASN A 560 -31.40 29.25 9.61
C ASN A 560 -31.45 30.66 10.23
N ASN A 561 -30.80 31.64 9.54
CA ASN A 561 -30.67 33.04 9.93
C ASN A 561 -29.60 33.37 10.98
N ASN A 562 -28.83 32.41 11.46
CA ASN A 562 -27.69 32.68 12.34
C ASN A 562 -26.40 32.84 11.55
N SER A 563 -25.77 34.00 11.67
CA SER A 563 -24.41 34.21 11.17
C SER A 563 -23.42 33.34 11.96
N PHE A 564 -22.37 32.89 11.32
CA PHE A 564 -21.27 32.17 11.97
C PHE A 564 -20.60 33.01 13.06
N HIS A 565 -20.54 32.51 14.29
CA HIS A 565 -19.85 33.14 15.40
C HIS A 565 -18.79 32.20 16.01
N PHE A 566 -17.54 32.62 16.07
CA PHE A 566 -16.46 31.82 16.67
C PHE A 566 -16.71 31.42 18.13
N ARG A 567 -17.47 32.22 18.87
CA ARG A 567 -17.82 31.94 20.29
C ARG A 567 -18.77 30.75 20.47
N GLU A 568 -19.48 30.35 19.44
CA GLU A 568 -20.44 29.24 19.45
C GLU A 568 -19.80 27.89 19.09
N LEU A 569 -18.52 27.89 18.69
CA LEU A 569 -17.80 26.67 18.38
C LEU A 569 -17.66 25.80 19.63
N LYS A 570 -18.02 24.53 19.48
CA LYS A 570 -17.81 23.49 20.49
C LYS A 570 -16.36 23.06 20.50
N GLN A 571 -15.83 22.87 21.70
CA GLN A 571 -14.48 22.36 21.94
C GLN A 571 -14.60 20.92 22.42
N ALA A 572 -13.88 20.01 21.80
CA ALA A 572 -13.84 18.62 22.19
C ALA A 572 -12.39 18.11 22.23
N ALA A 573 -12.18 17.07 23.00
CA ALA A 573 -10.92 16.35 23.06
C ALA A 573 -11.17 14.86 23.17
N SER A 574 -10.26 14.06 22.66
CA SER A 574 -10.32 12.61 22.83
C SER A 574 -8.93 12.00 23.04
N THR A 575 -8.91 10.82 23.63
CA THR A 575 -7.75 9.92 23.68
C THR A 575 -8.16 8.57 23.12
N SER A 576 -7.25 7.91 22.41
CA SER A 576 -7.54 6.63 21.77
C SER A 576 -6.31 5.74 21.68
N LEU A 577 -6.54 4.43 21.83
CA LEU A 577 -5.62 3.39 21.42
C LEU A 577 -5.99 2.97 20.01
N SER A 578 -5.06 2.97 19.07
CA SER A 578 -5.30 2.52 17.70
C SER A 578 -4.35 1.39 17.31
N VAL A 579 -4.87 0.48 16.49
CA VAL A 579 -4.11 -0.67 15.97
C VAL A 579 -4.36 -0.75 14.47
N ASP A 580 -3.30 -0.74 13.67
CA ASP A 580 -3.43 -0.99 12.24
C ASP A 580 -3.81 -2.44 12.02
N THR A 581 -4.91 -2.69 11.32
CA THR A 581 -5.36 -4.05 10.95
C THR A 581 -5.47 -4.18 9.43
N ARG A 582 -5.62 -5.40 8.94
CA ARG A 582 -5.85 -5.67 7.51
C ARG A 582 -7.17 -5.10 6.96
N PHE A 583 -8.13 -4.82 7.86
CA PHE A 583 -9.44 -4.25 7.51
C PHE A 583 -9.49 -2.73 7.69
N GLY A 584 -8.39 -2.12 8.09
CA GLY A 584 -8.28 -0.70 8.42
C GLY A 584 -7.85 -0.51 9.88
N PRO A 585 -7.66 0.75 10.31
CA PRO A 585 -7.31 1.04 11.70
C PRO A 585 -8.49 0.78 12.63
N LEU A 586 -8.21 0.07 13.74
CA LEU A 586 -9.14 -0.12 14.85
C LEU A 586 -8.81 0.90 15.93
N TYR A 587 -9.80 1.66 16.37
CA TYR A 587 -9.69 2.64 17.44
C TYR A 587 -10.57 2.23 18.62
N PHE A 588 -10.02 2.31 19.82
CA PHE A 588 -10.77 2.33 21.07
C PHE A 588 -10.43 3.62 21.81
N GLY A 589 -11.42 4.44 22.11
CA GLY A 589 -11.16 5.76 22.64
C GLY A 589 -12.28 6.31 23.50
N VAL A 590 -11.95 7.38 24.19
CA VAL A 590 -12.90 8.19 24.95
C VAL A 590 -12.76 9.64 24.51
N GLY A 591 -13.88 10.34 24.46
CA GLY A 591 -13.89 11.75 24.09
C GLY A 591 -14.97 12.52 24.83
N ALA A 592 -14.74 13.82 24.96
CA ALA A 592 -15.64 14.71 25.64
C ALA A 592 -15.73 16.05 24.92
N THR A 593 -16.94 16.63 24.88
CA THR A 593 -17.21 17.97 24.38
C THR A 593 -17.59 18.88 25.55
N ARG A 594 -16.95 20.03 25.63
CA ARG A 594 -17.19 21.01 26.69
C ARG A 594 -18.66 21.45 26.72
N GLY A 595 -19.31 21.26 27.88
CA GLY A 595 -20.70 21.65 28.09
C GLY A 595 -21.74 20.75 27.42
N ALA A 596 -21.33 19.53 26.95
CA ALA A 596 -22.27 18.60 26.34
C ALA A 596 -22.18 17.21 26.97
N GLY A 597 -21.14 16.43 26.73
CA GLY A 597 -21.07 15.07 27.24
C GLY A 597 -19.73 14.39 26.96
N SER A 598 -19.63 13.14 27.39
CA SER A 598 -18.52 12.25 27.09
C SER A 598 -19.04 10.92 26.58
N SER A 599 -18.28 10.27 25.70
CA SER A 599 -18.63 8.98 25.13
C SER A 599 -17.39 8.11 24.99
N VAL A 600 -17.60 6.81 25.05
CA VAL A 600 -16.59 5.78 24.73
C VAL A 600 -16.85 5.32 23.31
N TYR A 601 -15.80 5.05 22.57
CA TYR A 601 -15.91 4.70 21.15
C TYR A 601 -15.11 3.46 20.80
N LEU A 602 -15.69 2.61 19.99
CA LEU A 602 -15.02 1.57 19.24
C LEU A 602 -15.26 1.84 17.75
N PHE A 603 -14.21 1.99 16.98
CA PHE A 603 -14.31 2.31 15.56
C PHE A 603 -13.30 1.49 14.75
N LEU A 604 -13.75 0.83 13.70
CA LEU A 604 -12.93 0.14 12.72
C LEU A 604 -13.17 0.76 11.34
N GLY A 605 -12.13 1.24 10.71
CA GLY A 605 -12.17 1.86 9.39
C GLY A 605 -11.37 3.17 9.33
N PRO A 606 -11.26 3.79 8.14
CA PRO A 606 -10.63 5.11 8.00
C PRO A 606 -11.51 6.19 8.64
N ILE A 607 -10.86 7.18 9.22
CA ILE A 607 -11.51 8.32 9.91
C ILE A 607 -11.56 9.60 9.05
N TRP A 608 -11.25 9.52 7.74
CA TRP A 608 -11.26 10.63 6.76
C TRP A 608 -11.82 10.20 5.41
#